data_482d95edb837b710028e6e8fa0ee78ea
#
_entry.id   482d95edb837b710028e6e8fa0ee78ea
#
_cell.length_a   1.000
_cell.length_b   1.000
_cell.length_c   1.000
_cell.angle_alpha   90.00
_cell.angle_beta   90.00
_cell.angle_gamma   90.00
#
_symmetry.space_group_name_H-M   'P 1'
#
loop_
_entity.id
_entity.type
_entity.pdbx_description
1 polymer ?
#
loop_
_entity_poly.entity_id
_entity_poly.type
_entity_poly.pdbx_seq_one_letter_code
_entity_poly.pdbx_strand_id
1 'polypeptide(L)'
;LQTISLRDFVIVDQLELDFSSGFTVLTGETGAGKSILLDALGLVLGERADSSQIREGSNRAEISALFRIDPEQVKSFSSWLDEQGFPLEDEGQSLLLKRTVESNGRSRAFINGSVATLVQLREAGDQLVDIHGQHAHQLLLKGGAQRELLDRHAGLLPLAAEVAFAFKTVADSRRLLEQAENAGQDIERERERLEWQLEELTELSPQEGEWTSIQSEHARLANGAKLIGGCQEAINVLSDSDNSLESSLTKVCGTVSGLAEHDPALGEISQALESASIQL
;
A
#
# COMPACT_ATOMS: atom_id res chain seq x y z
N LEU A 1 26.12 -33.55 -0.35
CA LEU A 1 25.09 -34.43 -0.92
C LEU A 1 25.20 -35.81 -0.24
N GLN A 2 24.07 -36.30 0.25
CA GLN A 2 23.99 -37.62 0.89
C GLN A 2 23.26 -38.59 -0.03
N THR A 3 22.11 -38.21 -0.56
CA THR A 3 21.33 -39.06 -1.47
C THR A 3 20.76 -38.21 -2.58
N ILE A 4 20.71 -38.73 -3.81
CA ILE A 4 19.92 -38.16 -4.91
C ILE A 4 18.95 -39.21 -5.44
N SER A 5 17.72 -38.86 -5.63
CA SER A 5 16.68 -39.74 -6.19
C SER A 5 16.04 -39.09 -7.39
N LEU A 6 15.94 -39.82 -8.47
CA LEU A 6 15.35 -39.42 -9.75
C LEU A 6 14.19 -40.34 -10.08
N ARG A 7 13.11 -39.79 -10.60
CA ARG A 7 11.98 -40.54 -11.12
C ARG A 7 11.45 -39.91 -12.39
N ASP A 8 11.28 -40.73 -13.45
CA ASP A 8 10.79 -40.31 -14.76
C ASP A 8 11.55 -39.12 -15.37
N PHE A 9 12.87 -39.12 -15.23
CA PHE A 9 13.77 -38.05 -15.65
C PHE A 9 14.63 -38.47 -16.84
N VAL A 10 14.49 -37.78 -17.97
CA VAL A 10 15.15 -38.03 -19.26
C VAL A 10 14.96 -39.52 -19.71
N ILE A 11 15.96 -40.36 -19.55
CA ILE A 11 15.89 -41.79 -19.85
C ILE A 11 15.74 -42.66 -18.60
N VAL A 12 15.78 -42.05 -17.43
CA VAL A 12 15.77 -42.77 -16.15
C VAL A 12 14.32 -42.96 -15.69
N ASP A 13 13.95 -44.19 -15.43
CA ASP A 13 12.67 -44.56 -14.80
C ASP A 13 12.70 -44.26 -13.32
N GLN A 14 13.61 -44.91 -12.62
CA GLN A 14 13.87 -44.71 -11.20
C GLN A 14 15.34 -44.96 -10.90
N LEU A 15 15.95 -44.05 -10.15
CA LEU A 15 17.34 -44.16 -9.69
C LEU A 15 17.46 -43.53 -8.32
N GLU A 16 18.15 -44.22 -7.44
CA GLU A 16 18.55 -43.70 -6.13
C GLU A 16 20.04 -43.98 -5.93
N LEU A 17 20.78 -42.94 -5.58
CA LEU A 17 22.23 -43.01 -5.36
C LEU A 17 22.58 -42.39 -4.02
N ASP A 18 23.30 -43.18 -3.21
CA ASP A 18 23.85 -42.70 -1.96
C ASP A 18 25.33 -42.35 -2.11
N PHE A 19 25.70 -41.24 -1.51
CA PHE A 19 27.06 -40.72 -1.50
C PHE A 19 27.64 -40.80 -0.08
N SER A 20 28.81 -41.40 0.03
CA SER A 20 29.56 -41.40 1.28
C SER A 20 30.35 -40.09 1.45
N SER A 21 30.80 -39.82 2.67
CA SER A 21 31.72 -38.71 2.92
C SER A 21 33.05 -38.94 2.20
N GLY A 22 33.65 -37.89 1.66
CA GLY A 22 34.91 -37.91 0.94
C GLY A 22 34.74 -37.74 -0.57
N PHE A 23 35.59 -38.38 -1.34
CA PHE A 23 35.68 -38.25 -2.77
C PHE A 23 34.96 -39.39 -3.51
N THR A 24 33.99 -39.04 -4.37
CA THR A 24 33.25 -39.99 -5.19
C THR A 24 33.55 -39.77 -6.67
N VAL A 25 33.88 -40.85 -7.40
CA VAL A 25 34.16 -40.81 -8.84
C VAL A 25 33.04 -41.47 -9.61
N LEU A 26 32.43 -40.74 -10.55
CA LEU A 26 31.45 -41.29 -11.50
C LEU A 26 32.14 -41.57 -12.83
N THR A 27 32.20 -42.82 -13.21
CA THR A 27 32.80 -43.28 -14.48
C THR A 27 31.73 -43.85 -15.42
N GLY A 28 31.91 -43.71 -16.72
CA GLY A 28 30.99 -44.20 -17.75
C GLY A 28 31.25 -43.59 -19.10
N GLU A 29 30.64 -44.14 -20.14
CA GLU A 29 30.72 -43.58 -21.49
C GLU A 29 30.11 -42.17 -21.59
N THR A 30 30.59 -41.35 -22.50
CA THR A 30 30.09 -39.99 -22.74
C THR A 30 28.62 -40.02 -23.19
N GLY A 31 27.75 -39.28 -22.52
CA GLY A 31 26.34 -39.15 -22.89
C GLY A 31 25.34 -39.98 -22.09
N ALA A 32 25.78 -41.06 -21.40
CA ALA A 32 24.86 -42.06 -20.90
C ALA A 32 24.46 -41.96 -19.41
N GLY A 33 24.78 -40.91 -18.69
CA GLY A 33 24.33 -40.84 -17.27
C GLY A 33 24.98 -39.76 -16.43
N LYS A 34 26.26 -39.46 -16.69
CA LYS A 34 26.98 -38.43 -15.92
C LYS A 34 26.33 -37.03 -16.05
N SER A 35 25.98 -36.61 -17.30
CA SER A 35 25.31 -35.35 -17.54
C SER A 35 23.91 -35.32 -16.94
N ILE A 36 23.16 -36.44 -17.02
CA ILE A 36 21.82 -36.57 -16.45
C ILE A 36 21.81 -36.29 -14.94
N LEU A 37 22.84 -36.81 -14.23
CA LEU A 37 22.98 -36.56 -12.78
C LEU A 37 23.32 -35.10 -12.49
N LEU A 38 24.18 -34.49 -13.30
CA LEU A 38 24.49 -33.04 -13.15
C LEU A 38 23.28 -32.16 -13.46
N ASP A 39 22.54 -32.50 -14.54
CA ASP A 39 21.31 -31.77 -14.91
C ASP A 39 20.24 -31.93 -13.82
N ALA A 40 20.08 -33.13 -13.26
CA ALA A 40 19.17 -33.39 -12.15
C ALA A 40 19.56 -32.61 -10.90
N LEU A 41 20.87 -32.57 -10.59
CA LEU A 41 21.37 -31.77 -9.47
C LEU A 41 21.17 -30.30 -9.70
N GLY A 42 21.46 -29.79 -10.90
CA GLY A 42 21.17 -28.39 -11.27
C GLY A 42 19.69 -28.00 -11.11
N LEU A 43 18.77 -28.88 -11.54
CA LEU A 43 17.34 -28.67 -11.37
C LEU A 43 16.91 -28.57 -9.90
N VAL A 44 17.40 -29.46 -9.05
CA VAL A 44 17.06 -29.46 -7.62
C VAL A 44 17.72 -28.29 -6.88
N LEU A 45 18.78 -27.73 -7.44
CA LEU A 45 19.46 -26.53 -6.96
C LEU A 45 18.87 -25.21 -7.56
N GLY A 46 17.76 -25.31 -8.30
CA GLY A 46 17.02 -24.12 -8.76
C GLY A 46 17.31 -23.68 -10.20
N GLU A 47 17.91 -24.51 -11.02
CA GLU A 47 18.03 -24.23 -12.45
C GLU A 47 16.66 -24.27 -13.16
N ARG A 48 16.63 -23.72 -14.37
CA ARG A 48 15.40 -23.68 -15.17
C ARG A 48 15.04 -25.08 -15.67
N ALA A 49 13.82 -25.51 -15.40
CA ALA A 49 13.29 -26.77 -15.89
C ALA A 49 12.77 -26.65 -17.33
N ASP A 50 12.95 -27.71 -18.11
CA ASP A 50 12.37 -27.89 -19.43
C ASP A 50 11.52 -29.18 -19.46
N SER A 51 10.38 -29.15 -20.17
CA SER A 51 9.50 -30.32 -20.31
C SER A 51 10.17 -31.46 -21.08
N SER A 52 11.17 -31.19 -21.91
CA SER A 52 11.98 -32.21 -22.59
C SER A 52 12.81 -33.09 -21.64
N GLN A 53 12.95 -32.67 -20.38
CA GLN A 53 13.65 -33.43 -19.35
C GLN A 53 12.77 -34.52 -18.70
N ILE A 54 11.48 -34.59 -19.05
CA ILE A 54 10.57 -35.63 -18.59
C ILE A 54 10.74 -36.84 -19.49
N ARG A 55 10.76 -38.03 -18.88
CA ARG A 55 10.84 -39.28 -19.59
C ARG A 55 9.69 -39.47 -20.56
N GLU A 56 9.98 -39.96 -21.75
CA GLU A 56 8.94 -40.22 -22.76
C GLU A 56 7.88 -41.19 -22.20
N GLY A 57 6.61 -40.81 -22.36
CA GLY A 57 5.48 -41.56 -21.83
C GLY A 57 5.07 -41.19 -20.39
N SER A 58 5.84 -40.37 -19.70
CA SER A 58 5.52 -39.91 -18.33
C SER A 58 4.94 -38.47 -18.35
N ASN A 59 4.08 -38.17 -17.38
CA ASN A 59 3.47 -36.85 -17.24
C ASN A 59 4.24 -35.92 -16.32
N ARG A 60 5.18 -36.45 -15.54
CA ARG A 60 5.88 -35.74 -14.49
C ARG A 60 7.23 -36.35 -14.22
N ALA A 61 8.23 -35.54 -14.04
CA ALA A 61 9.53 -35.91 -13.47
C ALA A 61 9.65 -35.45 -12.02
N GLU A 62 10.27 -36.23 -11.17
CA GLU A 62 10.60 -35.87 -9.78
C GLU A 62 12.09 -36.08 -9.52
N ILE A 63 12.70 -35.07 -8.93
CA ILE A 63 14.09 -35.11 -8.47
C ILE A 63 14.10 -34.69 -7.01
N SER A 64 14.79 -35.44 -6.17
CA SER A 64 15.03 -35.04 -4.79
C SER A 64 16.49 -35.25 -4.43
N ALA A 65 17.03 -34.39 -3.60
CA ALA A 65 18.40 -34.46 -3.10
C ALA A 65 18.41 -34.17 -1.60
N LEU A 66 19.00 -35.10 -0.85
CA LEU A 66 19.21 -34.95 0.58
C LEU A 66 20.65 -34.49 0.82
N PHE A 67 20.80 -33.39 1.50
CA PHE A 67 22.08 -32.82 1.89
C PHE A 67 22.28 -32.94 3.38
N ARG A 68 23.50 -33.24 3.77
CA ARG A 68 23.96 -33.14 5.16
C ARG A 68 24.62 -31.78 5.33
N ILE A 69 24.16 -31.03 6.30
CA ILE A 69 24.70 -29.69 6.62
C ILE A 69 25.87 -29.89 7.58
N ASP A 70 26.97 -29.21 7.30
CA ASP A 70 28.13 -29.20 8.20
C ASP A 70 27.74 -28.51 9.52
N PRO A 71 28.11 -29.06 10.68
CA PRO A 71 27.83 -28.49 11.99
C PRO A 71 28.29 -27.02 12.15
N GLU A 72 29.38 -26.65 11.49
CA GLU A 72 29.88 -25.26 11.51
C GLU A 72 28.95 -24.28 10.73
N GLN A 73 28.24 -24.80 9.73
CA GLN A 73 27.32 -24.01 8.90
C GLN A 73 25.87 -24.06 9.39
N VAL A 74 25.53 -25.03 10.25
CA VAL A 74 24.15 -25.22 10.75
C VAL A 74 23.56 -23.92 11.30
N LYS A 75 24.31 -23.18 12.11
CA LYS A 75 23.78 -21.96 12.76
C LYS A 75 23.38 -20.84 11.78
N SER A 76 24.20 -20.56 10.79
CA SER A 76 23.91 -19.51 9.81
C SER A 76 22.83 -19.94 8.84
N PHE A 77 22.85 -21.21 8.45
CA PHE A 77 21.88 -21.75 7.51
C PHE A 77 20.50 -21.99 8.16
N SER A 78 20.46 -22.43 9.44
CA SER A 78 19.21 -22.57 10.19
C SER A 78 18.51 -21.23 10.37
N SER A 79 19.25 -20.16 10.71
CA SER A 79 18.66 -18.81 10.81
C SER A 79 18.01 -18.38 9.50
N TRP A 80 18.66 -18.63 8.36
CA TRP A 80 18.10 -18.33 7.05
C TRP A 80 16.84 -19.17 6.76
N LEU A 81 16.86 -20.47 7.07
CA LEU A 81 15.70 -21.35 6.87
C LEU A 81 14.50 -20.93 7.74
N ASP A 82 14.75 -20.56 8.99
CA ASP A 82 13.73 -20.07 9.92
C ASP A 82 13.11 -18.75 9.42
N GLU A 83 13.93 -17.81 8.95
CA GLU A 83 13.46 -16.55 8.37
C GLU A 83 12.61 -16.77 7.11
N GLN A 84 12.93 -17.81 6.31
CA GLN A 84 12.17 -18.18 5.12
C GLN A 84 10.96 -19.09 5.41
N GLY A 85 10.78 -19.54 6.66
CA GLY A 85 9.67 -20.38 7.09
C GLY A 85 9.82 -21.86 6.74
N PHE A 86 11.06 -22.36 6.57
CA PHE A 86 11.35 -23.76 6.31
C PHE A 86 11.89 -24.43 7.57
N PRO A 87 11.10 -25.25 8.27
CA PRO A 87 11.57 -25.92 9.47
C PRO A 87 12.68 -26.94 9.15
N LEU A 88 13.69 -26.98 10.00
CA LEU A 88 14.70 -28.02 9.97
C LEU A 88 14.18 -29.23 10.73
N GLU A 89 14.33 -30.43 10.12
CA GLU A 89 14.13 -31.71 10.75
C GLU A 89 15.47 -32.20 11.30
N ASP A 90 15.47 -33.17 12.23
CA ASP A 90 16.65 -33.84 12.78
C ASP A 90 17.76 -32.90 13.31
N GLU A 91 17.43 -32.05 14.28
CA GLU A 91 18.41 -31.14 14.92
C GLU A 91 19.17 -30.23 13.92
N GLY A 92 18.63 -30.06 12.71
CA GLY A 92 19.20 -29.13 11.71
C GLY A 92 20.36 -29.74 10.88
N GLN A 93 20.56 -31.05 10.90
CA GLN A 93 21.68 -31.65 10.20
C GLN A 93 21.39 -32.08 8.78
N SER A 94 20.12 -32.16 8.36
CA SER A 94 19.75 -32.60 7.02
C SER A 94 18.76 -31.62 6.35
N LEU A 95 18.92 -31.48 5.04
CA LEU A 95 18.03 -30.64 4.21
C LEU A 95 17.60 -31.43 2.98
N LEU A 96 16.30 -31.57 2.79
CA LEU A 96 15.72 -32.21 1.62
C LEU A 96 15.27 -31.14 0.63
N LEU A 97 15.89 -31.10 -0.54
CA LEU A 97 15.45 -30.34 -1.68
C LEU A 97 14.71 -31.23 -2.68
N LYS A 98 13.54 -30.81 -3.15
CA LYS A 98 12.77 -31.57 -4.14
C LYS A 98 12.28 -30.66 -5.25
N ARG A 99 12.32 -31.18 -6.48
CA ARG A 99 11.80 -30.54 -7.67
C ARG A 99 10.85 -31.47 -8.41
N THR A 100 9.71 -30.93 -8.84
CA THR A 100 8.79 -31.64 -9.75
C THR A 100 8.60 -30.82 -11.02
N VAL A 101 8.63 -31.49 -12.18
CA VAL A 101 8.42 -30.88 -13.50
C VAL A 101 7.28 -31.63 -14.17
N GLU A 102 6.26 -30.92 -14.64
CA GLU A 102 5.09 -31.48 -15.30
C GLU A 102 5.16 -31.24 -16.81
N SER A 103 4.56 -32.12 -17.61
CA SER A 103 4.53 -32.06 -19.07
C SER A 103 3.86 -30.76 -19.63
N ASN A 104 3.03 -30.10 -18.83
CA ASN A 104 2.43 -28.82 -19.16
C ASN A 104 3.38 -27.60 -18.96
N GLY A 105 4.65 -27.85 -18.63
CA GLY A 105 5.67 -26.83 -18.36
C GLY A 105 5.64 -26.25 -16.94
N ARG A 106 4.71 -26.66 -16.09
CA ARG A 106 4.68 -26.26 -14.68
C ARG A 106 5.76 -26.99 -13.89
N SER A 107 6.40 -26.27 -12.98
CA SER A 107 7.34 -26.91 -12.05
C SER A 107 7.13 -26.38 -10.64
N ARG A 108 7.36 -27.24 -9.66
CA ARG A 108 7.23 -26.91 -8.24
C ARG A 108 8.52 -27.28 -7.51
N ALA A 109 8.89 -26.45 -6.57
CA ALA A 109 10.04 -26.64 -5.70
C ALA A 109 9.58 -26.84 -4.26
N PHE A 110 10.34 -27.64 -3.52
CA PHE A 110 10.07 -27.93 -2.12
C PHE A 110 11.38 -27.96 -1.34
N ILE A 111 11.34 -27.40 -0.15
CA ILE A 111 12.39 -27.46 0.86
C ILE A 111 11.78 -28.11 2.11
N ASN A 112 12.34 -29.22 2.59
CA ASN A 112 11.82 -30.01 3.71
C ASN A 112 10.29 -30.26 3.61
N GLY A 113 9.81 -30.63 2.41
CA GLY A 113 8.39 -30.89 2.17
C GLY A 113 7.50 -29.65 2.01
N SER A 114 7.95 -28.46 2.39
CA SER A 114 7.25 -27.21 2.22
C SER A 114 7.44 -26.62 0.82
N VAL A 115 6.38 -26.02 0.24
CA VAL A 115 6.47 -25.41 -1.09
C VAL A 115 7.39 -24.18 -1.04
N ALA A 116 8.34 -24.13 -1.97
CA ALA A 116 9.31 -23.06 -2.08
C ALA A 116 9.27 -22.40 -3.46
N THR A 117 9.72 -21.16 -3.54
CA THR A 117 9.96 -20.47 -4.81
C THR A 117 11.29 -20.95 -5.41
N LEU A 118 11.45 -20.72 -6.73
CA LEU A 118 12.74 -21.00 -7.40
C LEU A 118 13.90 -20.17 -6.86
N VAL A 119 13.62 -18.97 -6.40
CA VAL A 119 14.62 -18.08 -5.81
C VAL A 119 15.12 -18.66 -4.49
N GLN A 120 14.21 -19.06 -3.61
CA GLN A 120 14.55 -19.70 -2.34
C GLN A 120 15.30 -21.02 -2.54
N LEU A 121 14.86 -21.83 -3.52
CA LEU A 121 15.56 -23.08 -3.83
C LEU A 121 17.00 -22.83 -4.32
N ARG A 122 17.20 -21.79 -5.13
CA ARG A 122 18.53 -21.40 -5.61
C ARG A 122 19.40 -20.84 -4.50
N GLU A 123 18.86 -19.99 -3.64
CA GLU A 123 19.57 -19.46 -2.48
C GLU A 123 20.03 -20.58 -1.52
N ALA A 124 19.15 -21.57 -1.28
CA ALA A 124 19.52 -22.75 -0.53
C ALA A 124 20.63 -23.55 -1.23
N GLY A 125 20.49 -23.76 -2.55
CA GLY A 125 21.46 -24.48 -3.37
C GLY A 125 22.83 -23.83 -3.39
N ASP A 126 22.89 -22.51 -3.56
CA ASP A 126 24.13 -21.71 -3.57
C ASP A 126 24.94 -21.84 -2.26
N GLN A 127 24.28 -22.16 -1.14
CA GLN A 127 24.94 -22.39 0.15
C GLN A 127 25.41 -23.84 0.36
N LEU A 128 24.86 -24.80 -0.41
CA LEU A 128 25.11 -26.23 -0.20
C LEU A 128 26.15 -26.79 -1.16
N VAL A 129 26.13 -26.36 -2.43
CA VAL A 129 26.92 -26.99 -3.49
C VAL A 129 27.40 -25.96 -4.50
N ASP A 130 28.65 -26.08 -4.91
CA ASP A 130 29.17 -25.35 -6.09
C ASP A 130 29.46 -26.38 -7.18
N ILE A 131 28.85 -26.18 -8.37
CA ILE A 131 29.01 -27.07 -9.51
C ILE A 131 29.99 -26.44 -10.49
N HIS A 132 31.15 -27.07 -10.66
CA HIS A 132 32.15 -26.64 -11.65
C HIS A 132 32.01 -27.47 -12.93
N GLY A 133 31.31 -26.93 -13.93
CA GLY A 133 31.07 -27.58 -15.22
C GLY A 133 31.09 -26.58 -16.40
N GLN A 134 30.88 -27.11 -17.61
CA GLN A 134 30.92 -26.29 -18.83
C GLN A 134 29.86 -25.19 -18.91
N HIS A 135 28.80 -25.28 -18.11
CA HIS A 135 27.68 -24.33 -18.02
C HIS A 135 27.45 -23.81 -16.59
N ALA A 136 28.36 -24.07 -15.67
CA ALA A 136 28.18 -23.70 -14.27
C ALA A 136 28.38 -22.20 -14.06
N HIS A 137 27.42 -21.58 -13.40
CA HIS A 137 27.54 -20.22 -12.85
C HIS A 137 28.54 -20.27 -11.69
N GLN A 138 29.77 -19.92 -11.98
CA GLN A 138 30.83 -19.89 -10.98
C GLN A 138 30.49 -18.87 -9.91
N LEU A 139 30.29 -19.31 -8.66
CA LEU A 139 30.18 -18.46 -7.49
C LEU A 139 31.29 -17.41 -7.45
N LEU A 140 32.50 -17.78 -7.90
CA LEU A 140 33.64 -16.89 -8.02
C LEU A 140 33.46 -15.71 -8.98
N LEU A 141 32.46 -15.71 -9.88
CA LEU A 141 32.13 -14.55 -10.69
C LEU A 141 31.31 -13.49 -9.94
N LYS A 142 30.72 -13.85 -8.81
CA LYS A 142 30.01 -12.93 -7.91
C LYS A 142 31.04 -12.20 -7.04
N GLY A 143 31.14 -10.87 -7.16
CA GLY A 143 32.14 -10.08 -6.40
C GLY A 143 32.03 -10.22 -4.88
N GLY A 144 30.84 -10.50 -4.35
CA GLY A 144 30.62 -10.80 -2.92
C GLY A 144 31.25 -12.13 -2.49
N ALA A 145 31.13 -13.18 -3.31
CA ALA A 145 31.65 -14.50 -3.01
C ALA A 145 33.19 -14.54 -3.01
N GLN A 146 33.83 -13.78 -3.90
CA GLN A 146 35.30 -13.65 -3.91
C GLN A 146 35.82 -13.10 -2.56
N ARG A 147 35.19 -12.05 -2.05
CA ARG A 147 35.57 -11.45 -0.76
C ARG A 147 35.32 -12.42 0.38
N GLU A 148 34.14 -13.05 0.41
CA GLU A 148 33.79 -14.02 1.46
C GLU A 148 34.77 -15.21 1.50
N LEU A 149 35.16 -15.72 0.34
CA LEU A 149 36.14 -16.81 0.26
C LEU A 149 37.49 -16.37 0.79
N LEU A 150 37.93 -15.15 0.48
CA LEU A 150 39.18 -14.59 1.01
C LEU A 150 39.11 -14.36 2.52
N ASP A 151 38.01 -13.77 3.02
CA ASP A 151 37.81 -13.53 4.44
C ASP A 151 37.73 -14.87 5.23
N ARG A 152 37.09 -15.88 4.65
CA ARG A 152 37.02 -17.23 5.24
C ARG A 152 38.41 -17.89 5.29
N HIS A 153 39.17 -17.83 4.21
CA HIS A 153 40.54 -18.38 4.18
C HIS A 153 41.46 -17.69 5.19
N ALA A 154 41.29 -16.36 5.35
CA ALA A 154 42.07 -15.58 6.32
C ALA A 154 41.57 -15.67 7.77
N GLY A 155 40.42 -16.33 8.04
CA GLY A 155 39.80 -16.37 9.36
C GLY A 155 39.19 -15.04 9.82
N LEU A 156 38.88 -14.12 8.87
CA LEU A 156 38.44 -12.77 9.14
C LEU A 156 36.90 -12.57 9.10
N LEU A 157 36.12 -13.64 8.98
CA LEU A 157 34.66 -13.57 8.97
C LEU A 157 34.07 -12.79 10.18
N PRO A 158 34.57 -12.96 11.41
CA PRO A 158 34.07 -12.19 12.55
C PRO A 158 34.31 -10.68 12.38
N LEU A 159 35.48 -10.28 11.89
CA LEU A 159 35.81 -8.88 11.63
C LEU A 159 34.97 -8.30 10.51
N ALA A 160 34.71 -9.07 9.45
CA ALA A 160 33.81 -8.66 8.36
C ALA A 160 32.37 -8.43 8.87
N ALA A 161 31.90 -9.26 9.80
CA ALA A 161 30.60 -9.07 10.46
C ALA A 161 30.55 -7.80 11.33
N GLU A 162 31.61 -7.52 12.08
CA GLU A 162 31.72 -6.28 12.88
C GLU A 162 31.66 -5.03 11.98
N VAL A 163 32.40 -5.05 10.87
CA VAL A 163 32.39 -3.95 9.89
C VAL A 163 31.01 -3.77 9.27
N ALA A 164 30.33 -4.86 8.90
CA ALA A 164 28.99 -4.82 8.34
C ALA A 164 27.98 -4.23 9.36
N PHE A 165 28.08 -4.65 10.62
CA PHE A 165 27.26 -4.09 11.71
C PHE A 165 27.51 -2.61 11.94
N ALA A 166 28.77 -2.18 12.03
CA ALA A 166 29.13 -0.79 12.19
C ALA A 166 28.65 0.07 11.01
N PHE A 167 28.78 -0.41 9.79
CA PHE A 167 28.29 0.25 8.58
C PHE A 167 26.76 0.44 8.63
N LYS A 168 26.03 -0.62 8.99
CA LYS A 168 24.57 -0.56 9.14
C LYS A 168 24.16 0.47 10.19
N THR A 169 24.84 0.49 11.35
CA THR A 169 24.57 1.45 12.42
C THR A 169 24.76 2.90 11.95
N VAL A 170 25.85 3.17 11.20
CA VAL A 170 26.09 4.50 10.61
C VAL A 170 25.02 4.86 9.58
N ALA A 171 24.63 3.92 8.71
CA ALA A 171 23.62 4.15 7.70
C ALA A 171 22.25 4.46 8.34
N ASP A 172 21.86 3.70 9.36
CA ASP A 172 20.61 3.92 10.11
C ASP A 172 20.61 5.26 10.85
N SER A 173 21.74 5.61 11.49
CA SER A 173 21.89 6.90 12.16
C SER A 173 21.81 8.09 11.20
N ARG A 174 22.41 7.98 10.01
CA ARG A 174 22.32 9.02 8.97
C ARG A 174 20.88 9.19 8.50
N ARG A 175 20.17 8.08 8.27
CA ARG A 175 18.75 8.13 7.87
C ARG A 175 17.87 8.80 8.93
N LEU A 176 18.08 8.49 10.21
CA LEU A 176 17.37 9.13 11.31
C LEU A 176 17.67 10.63 11.40
N LEU A 177 18.93 11.03 11.20
CA LEU A 177 19.33 12.44 11.17
C LEU A 177 18.60 13.19 10.03
N GLU A 178 18.64 12.65 8.83
CA GLU A 178 17.96 13.24 7.67
C GLU A 178 16.44 13.36 7.89
N GLN A 179 15.81 12.35 8.49
CA GLN A 179 14.39 12.41 8.85
C GLN A 179 14.11 13.51 9.89
N ALA A 180 14.98 13.68 10.90
CA ALA A 180 14.83 14.70 11.92
C ALA A 180 15.04 16.12 11.34
N GLU A 181 16.00 16.30 10.45
CA GLU A 181 16.25 17.57 9.76
C GLU A 181 15.07 17.97 8.87
N ASN A 182 14.51 17.04 8.10
CA ASN A 182 13.34 17.28 7.27
C ASN A 182 12.10 17.60 8.11
N ALA A 183 11.86 16.86 9.20
CA ALA A 183 10.75 17.14 10.12
C ALA A 183 10.92 18.52 10.80
N GLY A 184 12.14 18.91 11.13
CA GLY A 184 12.45 20.24 11.67
C GLY A 184 12.10 21.36 10.67
N GLN A 185 12.43 21.19 9.41
CA GLN A 185 12.09 22.15 8.35
C GLN A 185 10.57 22.26 8.14
N ASP A 186 9.86 21.14 8.18
CA ASP A 186 8.40 21.13 8.03
C ASP A 186 7.69 21.83 9.20
N ILE A 187 8.19 21.63 10.42
CA ILE A 187 7.70 22.34 11.62
C ILE A 187 7.93 23.85 11.49
N GLU A 188 9.10 24.28 11.02
CA GLU A 188 9.41 25.71 10.87
C GLU A 188 8.52 26.37 9.81
N ARG A 189 8.29 25.72 8.66
CA ARG A 189 7.35 26.20 7.64
C ARG A 189 5.92 26.30 8.17
N GLU A 190 5.48 25.32 8.94
CA GLU A 190 4.15 25.35 9.55
C GLU A 190 4.02 26.45 10.59
N ARG A 191 5.09 26.68 11.37
CA ARG A 191 5.15 27.79 12.33
C ARG A 191 5.04 29.15 11.63
N GLU A 192 5.82 29.38 10.57
CA GLU A 192 5.76 30.60 9.77
C GLU A 192 4.36 30.82 9.18
N ARG A 193 3.73 29.76 8.68
CA ARG A 193 2.36 29.81 8.17
C ARG A 193 1.34 30.20 9.24
N LEU A 194 1.45 29.60 10.41
CA LEU A 194 0.55 29.89 11.53
C LEU A 194 0.77 31.28 12.11
N GLU A 195 2.01 31.75 12.19
CA GLU A 195 2.34 33.12 12.60
C GLU A 195 1.72 34.13 11.63
N TRP A 196 1.85 33.92 10.33
CA TRP A 196 1.22 34.77 9.33
C TRP A 196 -0.32 34.79 9.45
N GLN A 197 -0.95 33.62 9.62
CA GLN A 197 -2.39 33.53 9.83
C GLN A 197 -2.86 34.23 11.12
N LEU A 198 -2.08 34.13 12.17
CA LEU A 198 -2.36 34.79 13.44
C LEU A 198 -2.29 36.32 13.30
N GLU A 199 -1.27 36.83 12.58
CA GLU A 199 -1.13 38.26 12.28
C GLU A 199 -2.33 38.76 11.49
N GLU A 200 -2.75 38.08 10.44
CA GLU A 200 -3.93 38.44 9.63
C GLU A 200 -5.22 38.45 10.46
N LEU A 201 -5.44 37.46 11.31
CA LEU A 201 -6.58 37.40 12.23
C LEU A 201 -6.56 38.53 13.27
N THR A 202 -5.36 38.87 13.75
CA THR A 202 -5.17 39.92 14.75
C THR A 202 -5.44 41.30 14.11
N GLU A 203 -5.00 41.52 12.86
CA GLU A 203 -5.27 42.73 12.10
C GLU A 203 -6.76 42.90 11.81
N LEU A 204 -7.44 41.80 11.43
CA LEU A 204 -8.90 41.83 11.23
C LEU A 204 -9.69 42.06 12.51
N SER A 205 -9.14 41.67 13.65
CA SER A 205 -9.76 41.83 14.99
C SER A 205 -11.26 41.48 15.02
N PRO A 206 -11.71 40.33 14.54
CA PRO A 206 -13.12 40.01 14.41
C PRO A 206 -13.81 40.02 15.77
N GLN A 207 -14.97 40.67 15.84
CA GLN A 207 -15.78 40.72 17.07
C GLN A 207 -16.83 39.63 17.10
N GLU A 208 -17.21 39.21 18.31
CA GLU A 208 -18.28 38.24 18.48
C GLU A 208 -19.60 38.78 17.93
N GLY A 209 -20.23 38.04 17.03
CA GLY A 209 -21.49 38.44 16.38
C GLY A 209 -21.36 39.38 15.18
N GLU A 210 -20.17 39.91 14.89
CA GLU A 210 -19.93 40.85 13.77
C GLU A 210 -20.31 40.23 12.42
N TRP A 211 -19.97 38.99 12.19
CA TRP A 211 -20.33 38.26 10.95
C TRP A 211 -21.84 38.26 10.71
N THR A 212 -22.61 37.98 11.75
CA THR A 212 -24.10 37.95 11.66
C THR A 212 -24.65 39.30 11.33
N SER A 213 -24.07 40.37 11.91
CA SER A 213 -24.45 41.75 11.65
C SER A 213 -24.14 42.15 10.21
N ILE A 214 -22.91 41.90 9.76
CA ILE A 214 -22.47 42.20 8.37
C ILE A 214 -23.30 41.40 7.36
N GLN A 215 -23.60 40.14 7.61
CA GLN A 215 -24.44 39.34 6.72
C GLN A 215 -25.86 39.89 6.60
N SER A 216 -26.44 40.32 7.72
CA SER A 216 -27.77 40.92 7.77
C SER A 216 -27.79 42.27 6.98
N GLU A 217 -26.80 43.12 7.20
CA GLU A 217 -26.67 44.38 6.51
C GLU A 217 -26.42 44.21 5.00
N HIS A 218 -25.56 43.29 4.63
CA HIS A 218 -25.33 42.92 3.23
C HIS A 218 -26.64 42.45 2.56
N ALA A 219 -27.40 41.57 3.23
CA ALA A 219 -28.69 41.12 2.71
C ALA A 219 -29.68 42.26 2.52
N ARG A 220 -29.74 43.23 3.47
CA ARG A 220 -30.56 44.42 3.39
C ARG A 220 -30.15 45.31 2.23
N LEU A 221 -28.86 45.57 2.06
CA LEU A 221 -28.35 46.43 0.98
C LEU A 221 -28.53 45.75 -0.39
N ALA A 222 -28.24 44.45 -0.51
CA ALA A 222 -28.42 43.69 -1.74
C ALA A 222 -29.89 43.66 -2.22
N ASN A 223 -30.84 43.69 -1.29
CA ASN A 223 -32.26 43.71 -1.58
C ASN A 223 -32.87 45.14 -1.49
N GLY A 224 -32.06 46.15 -1.29
CA GLY A 224 -32.52 47.54 -1.08
C GLY A 224 -33.46 48.05 -2.16
N ALA A 225 -33.15 47.83 -3.43
CA ALA A 225 -33.99 48.20 -4.55
C ALA A 225 -35.37 47.51 -4.53
N LYS A 226 -35.43 46.24 -4.15
CA LYS A 226 -36.69 45.50 -4.02
C LYS A 226 -37.52 45.99 -2.82
N LEU A 227 -36.86 46.31 -1.71
CA LEU A 227 -37.52 46.85 -0.54
C LEU A 227 -38.12 48.22 -0.82
N ILE A 228 -37.36 49.13 -1.45
CA ILE A 228 -37.83 50.46 -1.85
C ILE A 228 -38.99 50.34 -2.85
N GLY A 229 -38.81 49.47 -3.88
CA GLY A 229 -39.86 49.29 -4.89
C GLY A 229 -41.14 48.71 -4.29
N GLY A 230 -41.04 47.70 -3.41
CA GLY A 230 -42.19 47.13 -2.74
C GLY A 230 -42.91 48.11 -1.79
N CYS A 231 -42.16 48.94 -1.04
CA CYS A 231 -42.73 49.97 -0.21
C CYS A 231 -43.44 51.06 -1.06
N GLN A 232 -42.83 51.46 -2.17
CA GLN A 232 -43.42 52.45 -3.09
C GLN A 232 -44.72 51.92 -3.73
N GLU A 233 -44.74 50.64 -4.12
CA GLU A 233 -45.95 50.03 -4.65
C GLU A 233 -47.05 49.93 -3.58
N ALA A 234 -46.70 49.60 -2.36
CA ALA A 234 -47.67 49.60 -1.26
C ALA A 234 -48.24 50.98 -0.97
N ILE A 235 -47.39 52.01 -0.94
CA ILE A 235 -47.86 53.44 -0.77
C ILE A 235 -48.80 53.87 -1.91
N ASN A 236 -48.42 53.54 -3.16
CA ASN A 236 -49.26 53.87 -4.32
C ASN A 236 -50.65 53.20 -4.24
N VAL A 237 -50.75 51.99 -3.79
CA VAL A 237 -52.01 51.25 -3.63
C VAL A 237 -52.81 51.80 -2.46
N LEU A 238 -52.16 52.20 -1.37
CA LEU A 238 -52.84 52.73 -0.19
C LEU A 238 -53.32 54.16 -0.38
N SER A 239 -52.45 55.07 -0.86
CA SER A 239 -52.75 56.56 -0.79
C SER A 239 -52.58 57.32 -2.09
N ASP A 240 -51.57 56.94 -2.95
CA ASP A 240 -51.08 57.82 -4.03
C ASP A 240 -51.76 57.62 -5.38
N SER A 241 -52.70 56.74 -5.55
CA SER A 241 -53.44 56.53 -6.80
C SER A 241 -54.84 57.09 -6.76
N ASP A 242 -55.35 57.51 -7.92
CA ASP A 242 -56.75 58.03 -8.06
C ASP A 242 -57.80 56.97 -7.60
N ASN A 243 -57.41 55.67 -7.57
CA ASN A 243 -58.21 54.59 -7.06
C ASN A 243 -57.56 53.99 -5.81
N SER A 244 -56.92 54.75 -4.98
CA SER A 244 -56.31 54.27 -3.72
C SER A 244 -57.35 53.67 -2.78
N LEU A 245 -56.88 52.75 -1.93
CA LEU A 245 -57.71 52.20 -0.88
C LEU A 245 -58.30 53.27 0.02
N GLU A 246 -57.53 54.32 0.34
CA GLU A 246 -57.99 55.48 1.11
C GLU A 246 -59.14 56.20 0.41
N SER A 247 -58.99 56.46 -0.88
CA SER A 247 -60.06 57.14 -1.64
C SER A 247 -61.32 56.31 -1.79
N SER A 248 -61.14 55.01 -1.99
CA SER A 248 -62.22 54.03 -2.06
C SER A 248 -62.95 53.87 -0.73
N LEU A 249 -62.19 53.76 0.38
CA LEU A 249 -62.71 53.64 1.72
C LEU A 249 -63.49 54.92 2.12
N THR A 250 -62.97 56.13 1.79
CA THR A 250 -63.62 57.36 2.04
C THR A 250 -65.00 57.49 1.29
N LYS A 251 -65.04 56.96 0.06
CA LYS A 251 -66.31 56.91 -0.69
C LYS A 251 -67.33 55.97 -0.06
N VAL A 252 -66.85 54.82 0.38
CA VAL A 252 -67.70 53.82 1.07
C VAL A 252 -68.21 54.40 2.42
N CYS A 253 -67.31 55.00 3.21
CA CYS A 253 -67.70 55.67 4.47
C CYS A 253 -68.78 56.67 4.25
N GLY A 254 -68.59 57.57 3.23
CA GLY A 254 -69.61 58.59 2.90
C GLY A 254 -70.97 58.01 2.48
N THR A 255 -70.93 56.87 1.75
CA THR A 255 -72.16 56.21 1.30
C THR A 255 -72.90 55.59 2.47
N VAL A 256 -72.12 54.81 3.32
CA VAL A 256 -72.73 54.11 4.50
C VAL A 256 -73.21 55.12 5.54
N SER A 257 -72.49 56.20 5.80
CA SER A 257 -72.89 57.23 6.75
C SER A 257 -74.21 57.93 6.28
N GLY A 258 -74.37 58.17 4.96
CA GLY A 258 -75.61 58.68 4.43
C GLY A 258 -76.80 57.75 4.55
N LEU A 259 -76.56 56.44 4.45
CA LEU A 259 -77.60 55.45 4.65
C LEU A 259 -77.91 55.17 6.15
N ALA A 260 -76.96 55.38 7.03
CA ALA A 260 -77.17 55.28 8.48
C ALA A 260 -78.13 56.32 9.07
N GLU A 261 -78.36 57.45 8.36
CA GLU A 261 -79.40 58.40 8.71
C GLU A 261 -80.82 57.85 8.52
N HIS A 262 -80.95 56.76 7.72
CA HIS A 262 -82.27 56.17 7.41
C HIS A 262 -82.43 54.78 8.11
N ASP A 263 -81.31 54.12 8.50
CA ASP A 263 -81.34 52.79 9.22
C ASP A 263 -80.31 52.83 10.36
N PRO A 264 -80.72 52.88 11.62
CA PRO A 264 -79.79 52.86 12.77
C PRO A 264 -78.91 51.60 12.89
N ALA A 265 -79.29 50.50 12.25
CA ALA A 265 -78.49 49.26 12.25
C ALA A 265 -77.15 49.41 11.49
N LEU A 266 -77.04 50.43 10.57
CA LEU A 266 -75.81 50.74 9.81
C LEU A 266 -74.80 51.59 10.61
N GLY A 267 -75.15 52.06 11.79
CA GLY A 267 -74.30 52.92 12.63
C GLY A 267 -73.03 52.21 13.11
N GLU A 268 -73.12 50.99 13.49
CA GLU A 268 -71.95 50.15 13.93
C GLU A 268 -71.01 49.95 12.74
N ILE A 269 -71.53 49.71 11.56
CA ILE A 269 -70.72 49.44 10.35
C ILE A 269 -70.04 50.77 9.93
N SER A 270 -70.71 51.96 10.00
CA SER A 270 -70.10 53.23 9.72
C SER A 270 -68.95 53.55 10.68
N GLN A 271 -69.08 53.23 11.96
CA GLN A 271 -68.04 53.44 12.96
C GLN A 271 -66.83 52.54 12.76
N ALA A 272 -67.05 51.29 12.33
CA ALA A 272 -65.98 50.36 12.00
C ALA A 272 -65.17 50.78 10.75
N LEU A 273 -65.89 51.33 9.70
CA LEU A 273 -65.29 51.82 8.52
C LEU A 273 -64.51 53.13 8.74
N GLU A 274 -65.00 54.02 9.59
CA GLU A 274 -64.29 55.22 10.03
C GLU A 274 -63.00 54.86 10.79
N SER A 275 -63.07 53.91 11.69
CA SER A 275 -61.88 53.43 12.39
C SER A 275 -60.86 52.83 11.46
N ALA A 276 -61.26 52.06 10.46
CA ALA A 276 -60.35 51.52 9.41
C ALA A 276 -59.75 52.65 8.56
N SER A 277 -60.50 53.71 8.24
CA SER A 277 -60.00 54.87 7.47
C SER A 277 -58.96 55.67 8.25
N ILE A 278 -59.04 55.73 9.58
CA ILE A 278 -58.02 56.39 10.41
C ILE A 278 -56.76 55.59 10.54
N GLN A 279 -56.83 54.26 10.43
CA GLN A 279 -55.67 53.33 10.52
C GLN A 279 -54.97 53.20 9.18
N LEU A 280 -55.56 53.44 8.07
CA LEU A 280 -54.98 53.39 6.75
C LEU A 280 -54.12 54.63 6.45
#